data_e96332bc06aedf4a7c4cd764649c5bd5
#
_entry.id   e96332bc06aedf4a7c4cd764649c5bd5
#
_cell.length_a   1.000
_cell.length_b   1.000
_cell.length_c   1.000
_cell.angle_alpha   90.00
_cell.angle_beta   90.00
_cell.angle_gamma   90.00
#
_symmetry.space_group_name_H-M   'P 1'
#
loop_
_entity.id
_entity.type
_entity.pdbx_description
1 polymer ?
#
loop_
_entity_poly.entity_id
_entity_poly.type
_entity_poly.pdbx_seq_one_letter_code
_entity_poly.pdbx_strand_id
1 'polypeptide(L)'
;NIGKLSDLEKGISDIVEIPLIDLSRTSYTSGEEATFEIWGEQPQVEVVTDNGMLLPLQTARIKAGRTQVKVILPRPGLYQVNVKSKGKIAEAVLTVHPSWEWVFRKARENVRRYHQKPTSHAESWYGFYSAFLAARYFPEEGEDGPIQDYFELLFQKLHDTVRMEPLYYKSRIQNTSTTIGMLVDKYEASKNIRDLERASRLADWLIGFSQKENGAYYNRKTVYTSVIYIAKSMLELAIAEQELGKQDRKWKERGERHYQSAKRAIDQLVASRGDFQTEGEMTFEDGMISCSALQIGMLGILQQKEEDRRHYTEAMLEILNSHDCLTQLRVPDARRRQGTMRYWEAQYDVEMLPNMFNSPHGWSGWRAYATYYAYLLTGEEKWLQQTFNAMGAFANLIDYKTGQLRWAFVVDPYLEVEQACSADKKYDFSDLSFGNPHPCLYDTRKFTIGEQYVNMISDWQTVNSQDNDVHEVFKCMGETVLTNAFLIERENGEYRSYNCKIKKVGKKIEVIPDEKQITHLHINLKKPCVLSFQGKEKATGDLKRGWLF
;
A
#
# COMPACT_ATOMS: atom_id res chain seq x y z
N ASN A 1 2.80 14.25 26.89
CA ASN A 1 3.75 14.56 25.81
C ASN A 1 4.82 13.49 25.79
N ILE A 2 4.54 12.40 25.12
CA ILE A 2 5.58 11.45 24.73
C ILE A 2 6.24 12.10 23.51
N GLY A 3 7.51 12.49 23.66
CA GLY A 3 8.30 13.04 22.55
C GLY A 3 8.34 12.09 21.37
N LYS A 4 8.78 12.57 20.22
CA LYS A 4 8.92 11.71 19.04
C LYS A 4 9.80 10.51 19.38
N LEU A 5 9.51 9.34 18.83
CA LEU A 5 10.32 8.13 19.03
C LEU A 5 11.81 8.40 18.78
N SER A 6 12.13 9.24 17.78
CA SER A 6 13.48 9.72 17.51
C SER A 6 14.15 10.45 18.67
N ASP A 7 13.38 11.17 19.48
CA ASP A 7 13.92 11.91 20.62
C ASP A 7 14.24 10.95 21.78
N LEU A 8 13.43 9.92 21.96
CA LEU A 8 13.69 8.87 22.93
C LEU A 8 14.92 8.04 22.53
N GLU A 9 14.99 7.62 21.28
CA GLU A 9 16.13 6.88 20.73
C GLU A 9 17.43 7.64 20.85
N LYS A 10 17.39 8.95 20.54
CA LYS A 10 18.53 9.84 20.74
C LYS A 10 18.92 9.92 22.20
N GLY A 11 17.97 10.11 23.12
CA GLY A 11 18.24 10.16 24.55
C GLY A 11 18.90 8.88 25.05
N ILE A 12 18.47 7.73 24.56
CA ILE A 12 19.09 6.43 24.86
C ILE A 12 20.52 6.36 24.28
N SER A 13 20.71 6.80 23.03
CA SER A 13 22.02 6.82 22.39
C SER A 13 23.01 7.74 23.13
N ASP A 14 22.56 8.90 23.58
CA ASP A 14 23.38 9.83 24.36
C ASP A 14 23.81 9.21 25.71
N ILE A 15 22.92 8.45 26.37
CA ILE A 15 23.21 7.81 27.65
C ILE A 15 24.18 6.62 27.49
N VAL A 16 23.98 5.80 26.46
CA VAL A 16 24.79 4.57 26.28
C VAL A 16 25.96 4.74 25.32
N GLU A 17 26.16 5.94 24.81
CA GLU A 17 27.23 6.28 23.86
C GLU A 17 27.24 5.40 22.59
N ILE A 18 26.11 4.81 22.22
CA ILE A 18 25.94 4.01 21.01
C ILE A 18 25.55 4.94 19.87
N PRO A 19 26.16 4.85 18.68
CA PRO A 19 25.73 5.64 17.55
C PRO A 19 24.29 5.27 17.16
N LEU A 20 23.48 6.28 16.80
CA LEU A 20 22.12 6.06 16.31
C LEU A 20 22.10 6.23 14.79
N ILE A 21 21.54 5.25 14.10
CA ILE A 21 21.26 5.33 12.66
C ILE A 21 19.81 5.76 12.48
N ASP A 22 19.60 6.99 12.00
CA ASP A 22 18.26 7.53 11.76
C ASP A 22 17.83 7.27 10.32
N LEU A 23 17.11 6.18 10.15
CA LEU A 23 16.53 5.76 8.88
C LEU A 23 15.05 6.13 8.83
N SER A 24 14.72 7.29 8.31
CA SER A 24 13.31 7.67 8.06
C SER A 24 12.68 6.83 6.93
N ARG A 25 13.50 6.37 6.00
CA ARG A 25 13.12 5.45 4.92
C ARG A 25 14.09 4.28 4.90
N THR A 26 13.56 3.07 4.79
CA THR A 26 14.34 1.82 4.81
C THR A 26 14.10 0.95 3.59
N SER A 27 13.21 1.37 2.68
CA SER A 27 12.90 0.65 1.45
C SER A 27 13.09 1.54 0.24
N TYR A 28 13.81 1.03 -0.75
CA TYR A 28 14.27 1.78 -1.93
C TYR A 28 14.10 0.95 -3.19
N THR A 29 13.99 1.62 -4.32
CA THR A 29 14.04 0.99 -5.64
C THR A 29 15.50 0.79 -6.07
N SER A 30 15.78 -0.25 -6.82
CA SER A 30 17.09 -0.48 -7.40
C SER A 30 17.59 0.71 -8.22
N GLY A 31 18.82 1.14 -7.94
CA GLY A 31 19.45 2.33 -8.56
C GLY A 31 19.15 3.65 -7.84
N GLU A 32 18.30 3.67 -6.84
CA GLU A 32 17.96 4.86 -6.05
C GLU A 32 19.09 5.25 -5.09
N GLU A 33 19.21 6.56 -4.81
CA GLU A 33 20.09 7.09 -3.77
C GLU A 33 19.39 7.08 -2.40
N ALA A 34 19.92 6.29 -1.46
CA ALA A 34 19.50 6.37 -0.07
C ALA A 34 20.23 7.52 0.63
N THR A 35 19.47 8.29 1.44
CA THR A 35 20.00 9.34 2.29
C THR A 35 19.52 9.15 3.70
N PHE A 36 20.43 9.06 4.68
CA PHE A 36 20.12 8.91 6.08
C PHE A 36 21.12 9.64 6.98
N GLU A 37 20.80 9.75 8.26
CA GLU A 37 21.62 10.48 9.22
C GLU A 37 22.15 9.53 10.31
N ILE A 38 23.38 9.81 10.75
CA ILE A 38 24.00 9.10 11.84
C ILE A 38 24.28 10.10 12.97
N TRP A 39 23.87 9.72 14.17
CA TRP A 39 24.16 10.44 15.39
C TRP A 39 25.31 9.73 16.10
N GLY A 40 26.42 10.44 16.29
CA GLY A 40 27.63 9.89 16.89
C GLY A 40 28.83 10.77 16.58
N GLU A 41 29.86 10.66 17.40
CA GLU A 41 31.10 11.40 17.17
C GLU A 41 32.00 10.66 16.18
N GLN A 42 32.35 11.33 15.08
CA GLN A 42 33.24 10.81 14.04
C GLN A 42 32.89 9.37 13.61
N PRO A 43 31.65 9.13 13.17
CA PRO A 43 31.22 7.78 12.82
C PRO A 43 32.00 7.25 11.61
N GLN A 44 32.49 6.03 11.71
CA GLN A 44 32.93 5.24 10.57
C GLN A 44 31.72 4.47 10.06
N VAL A 45 31.41 4.61 8.79
CA VAL A 45 30.19 4.06 8.17
C VAL A 45 30.57 3.14 7.02
N GLU A 46 29.96 1.99 6.98
CA GLU A 46 30.05 1.04 5.89
C GLU A 46 28.63 0.62 5.48
N VAL A 47 28.40 0.50 4.17
CA VAL A 47 27.19 -0.13 3.63
C VAL A 47 27.62 -1.32 2.80
N VAL A 48 27.15 -2.49 3.19
CA VAL A 48 27.57 -3.78 2.64
C VAL A 48 26.36 -4.48 2.02
N THR A 49 26.53 -5.01 0.84
CA THR A 49 25.50 -5.82 0.17
C THR A 49 25.40 -7.22 0.81
N ASP A 50 24.32 -7.92 0.53
CA ASP A 50 24.07 -9.32 0.95
C ASP A 50 25.17 -10.31 0.53
N ASN A 51 25.97 -9.97 -0.51
CA ASN A 51 27.12 -10.76 -0.94
C ASN A 51 28.48 -10.20 -0.45
N GLY A 52 28.47 -9.26 0.50
CA GLY A 52 29.68 -8.75 1.14
C GLY A 52 30.42 -7.63 0.40
N MET A 53 29.84 -7.06 -0.66
CA MET A 53 30.47 -5.96 -1.39
C MET A 53 30.24 -4.64 -0.65
N LEU A 54 31.32 -3.91 -0.39
CA LEU A 54 31.27 -2.54 0.14
C LEU A 54 30.85 -1.55 -0.94
N LEU A 55 29.94 -0.65 -0.58
CA LEU A 55 29.49 0.41 -1.47
C LEU A 55 30.25 1.73 -1.22
N PRO A 56 30.50 2.52 -2.29
CA PRO A 56 31.04 3.87 -2.15
C PRO A 56 30.01 4.78 -1.48
N LEU A 57 30.44 5.54 -0.48
CA LEU A 57 29.61 6.45 0.28
C LEU A 57 30.03 7.90 0.08
N GLN A 58 29.05 8.80 0.14
CA GLN A 58 29.27 10.21 0.34
C GLN A 58 28.83 10.56 1.76
N THR A 59 29.75 11.15 2.55
CA THR A 59 29.45 11.57 3.92
C THR A 59 29.66 13.05 4.07
N ALA A 60 28.74 13.72 4.75
CA ALA A 60 28.84 15.14 5.05
C ALA A 60 28.47 15.37 6.52
N ARG A 61 29.34 16.08 7.25
CA ARG A 61 29.03 16.51 8.61
C ARG A 61 28.01 17.65 8.56
N ILE A 62 26.81 17.44 9.12
CA ILE A 62 25.75 18.46 9.15
C ILE A 62 25.97 19.41 10.32
N LYS A 63 26.23 18.86 11.52
CA LYS A 63 26.51 19.59 12.76
C LYS A 63 27.28 18.68 13.73
N ALA A 64 27.65 19.20 14.89
CA ALA A 64 28.34 18.38 15.90
C ALA A 64 27.54 17.11 16.22
N GLY A 65 28.20 15.96 16.12
CA GLY A 65 27.58 14.66 16.37
C GLY A 65 26.57 14.17 15.32
N ARG A 66 26.40 14.86 14.18
CA ARG A 66 25.51 14.41 13.09
C ARG A 66 26.22 14.36 11.75
N THR A 67 26.12 13.23 11.09
CA THR A 67 26.67 12.97 9.75
C THR A 67 25.56 12.49 8.82
N GLN A 68 25.42 13.13 7.68
CA GLN A 68 24.57 12.65 6.58
C GLN A 68 25.37 11.66 5.75
N VAL A 69 24.72 10.58 5.38
CA VAL A 69 25.25 9.56 4.47
C VAL A 69 24.37 9.48 3.24
N LYS A 70 25.01 9.39 2.08
CA LYS A 70 24.37 9.14 0.80
C LYS A 70 25.03 7.95 0.13
N VAL A 71 24.21 7.03 -0.38
CA VAL A 71 24.68 5.81 -1.05
C VAL A 71 23.71 5.43 -2.17
N ILE A 72 24.26 5.05 -3.33
CA ILE A 72 23.45 4.48 -4.41
C ILE A 72 23.30 2.98 -4.17
N LEU A 73 22.05 2.47 -4.24
CA LEU A 73 21.70 1.07 -4.01
C LEU A 73 21.48 0.37 -5.36
N PRO A 74 22.50 -0.28 -5.95
CA PRO A 74 22.51 -0.61 -7.38
C PRO A 74 21.62 -1.78 -7.79
N ARG A 75 21.24 -2.69 -6.86
CA ARG A 75 20.51 -3.91 -7.19
C ARG A 75 19.51 -4.29 -6.09
N PRO A 76 18.48 -5.07 -6.40
CA PRO A 76 17.58 -5.63 -5.37
C PRO A 76 18.33 -6.52 -4.37
N GLY A 77 17.91 -6.51 -3.11
CA GLY A 77 18.47 -7.30 -2.03
C GLY A 77 18.50 -6.56 -0.70
N LEU A 78 19.22 -7.11 0.25
CA LEU A 78 19.45 -6.51 1.56
C LEU A 78 20.82 -5.82 1.61
N TYR A 79 20.85 -4.69 2.30
CA TYR A 79 22.07 -3.91 2.50
C TYR A 79 22.24 -3.62 3.98
N GLN A 80 23.33 -4.07 4.55
CA GLN A 80 23.65 -3.82 5.95
C GLN A 80 24.39 -2.48 6.08
N VAL A 81 23.92 -1.64 6.96
CA VAL A 81 24.56 -0.39 7.36
C VAL A 81 25.26 -0.61 8.68
N ASN A 82 26.58 -0.55 8.69
CA ASN A 82 27.39 -0.70 9.89
C ASN A 82 27.98 0.66 10.27
N VAL A 83 27.81 1.03 11.54
CA VAL A 83 28.31 2.30 12.07
C VAL A 83 29.14 2.02 13.32
N LYS A 84 30.37 2.51 13.32
CA LYS A 84 31.26 2.45 14.49
C LYS A 84 31.59 3.85 14.97
N SER A 85 31.38 4.13 16.24
CA SER A 85 31.73 5.39 16.89
C SER A 85 32.22 5.12 18.31
N LYS A 86 33.34 5.69 18.71
CA LYS A 86 33.97 5.52 20.04
C LYS A 86 34.06 4.04 20.49
N GLY A 87 34.31 3.13 19.56
CA GLY A 87 34.39 1.70 19.87
C GLY A 87 33.05 0.97 20.04
N LYS A 88 31.93 1.69 19.92
CA LYS A 88 30.58 1.12 19.92
C LYS A 88 30.10 0.93 18.47
N ILE A 89 29.23 -0.07 18.28
CA ILE A 89 28.73 -0.44 16.96
C ILE A 89 27.21 -0.32 16.97
N ALA A 90 26.66 0.20 15.88
CA ALA A 90 25.24 0.11 15.54
C ALA A 90 25.09 -0.47 14.13
N GLU A 91 24.04 -1.23 13.94
CA GLU A 91 23.72 -1.89 12.68
C GLU A 91 22.28 -1.58 12.27
N ALA A 92 22.06 -1.49 10.96
CA ALA A 92 20.73 -1.35 10.38
C ALA A 92 20.68 -2.02 9.00
N VAL A 93 19.47 -2.26 8.49
CA VAL A 93 19.29 -2.88 7.18
C VAL A 93 18.40 -2.02 6.30
N LEU A 94 18.81 -1.86 5.05
CA LEU A 94 18.01 -1.30 3.97
C LEU A 94 17.53 -2.42 3.07
N THR A 95 16.28 -2.32 2.63
CA THR A 95 15.69 -3.24 1.66
C THR A 95 15.62 -2.54 0.31
N VAL A 96 16.08 -3.21 -0.73
CA VAL A 96 15.99 -2.71 -2.11
C VAL A 96 15.17 -3.69 -2.94
N HIS A 97 14.13 -3.19 -3.57
CA HIS A 97 13.26 -3.96 -4.44
C HIS A 97 13.52 -3.64 -5.93
N PRO A 98 13.09 -4.49 -6.87
CA PRO A 98 13.07 -4.16 -8.29
C PRO A 98 12.23 -2.92 -8.60
N SER A 99 12.29 -2.44 -9.83
CA SER A 99 11.42 -1.35 -10.28
C SER A 99 9.95 -1.69 -10.08
N TRP A 100 9.12 -0.67 -9.87
CA TRP A 100 7.67 -0.84 -9.75
C TRP A 100 7.06 -1.41 -11.04
N GLU A 101 7.61 -1.08 -12.18
CA GLU A 101 7.23 -1.69 -13.47
C GLU A 101 7.40 -3.21 -13.43
N TRP A 102 8.57 -3.70 -13.00
CA TRP A 102 8.83 -5.12 -12.86
C TRP A 102 7.86 -5.79 -11.89
N VAL A 103 7.63 -5.17 -10.73
CA VAL A 103 6.71 -5.67 -9.69
C VAL A 103 5.30 -5.87 -10.26
N PHE A 104 4.76 -4.86 -10.96
CA PHE A 104 3.43 -4.94 -11.54
C PHE A 104 3.31 -5.98 -12.66
N ARG A 105 4.34 -6.10 -13.50
CA ARG A 105 4.37 -7.13 -14.55
C ARG A 105 4.37 -8.53 -13.93
N LYS A 106 5.12 -8.74 -12.87
CA LYS A 106 5.15 -10.03 -12.15
C LYS A 106 3.83 -10.33 -11.44
N ALA A 107 3.22 -9.34 -10.83
CA ALA A 107 1.89 -9.49 -10.25
C ALA A 107 0.87 -9.97 -11.29
N ARG A 108 0.84 -9.36 -12.48
CA ARG A 108 -0.02 -9.79 -13.59
C ARG A 108 0.28 -11.22 -14.07
N GLU A 109 1.56 -11.58 -14.19
CA GLU A 109 1.96 -12.94 -14.54
C GLU A 109 1.45 -13.97 -13.53
N ASN A 110 1.44 -13.63 -12.24
CA ASN A 110 0.91 -14.50 -11.19
C ASN A 110 -0.62 -14.71 -11.33
N VAL A 111 -1.37 -13.67 -11.69
CA VAL A 111 -2.81 -13.82 -12.00
C VAL A 111 -3.03 -14.87 -13.08
N ARG A 112 -2.26 -14.83 -14.16
CA ARG A 112 -2.37 -15.83 -15.25
C ARG A 112 -2.12 -17.26 -14.78
N ARG A 113 -1.23 -17.46 -13.82
CA ARG A 113 -0.83 -18.80 -13.36
C ARG A 113 -1.81 -19.39 -12.36
N TYR A 114 -2.29 -18.59 -11.43
CA TYR A 114 -2.95 -19.07 -10.22
C TYR A 114 -4.44 -18.76 -10.17
N HIS A 115 -4.90 -17.77 -10.90
CA HIS A 115 -6.28 -17.31 -10.85
C HIS A 115 -7.21 -18.14 -11.77
N GLN A 116 -7.25 -19.44 -11.56
CA GLN A 116 -7.91 -20.35 -12.51
C GLN A 116 -9.23 -20.96 -12.02
N LYS A 117 -9.59 -20.82 -10.77
CA LYS A 117 -10.82 -21.42 -10.24
C LYS A 117 -11.79 -20.36 -9.72
N PRO A 118 -13.01 -20.28 -10.29
CA PRO A 118 -14.02 -19.38 -9.75
C PRO A 118 -14.40 -19.85 -8.36
N THR A 119 -14.16 -19.00 -7.39
CA THR A 119 -14.69 -19.13 -6.04
C THR A 119 -15.74 -18.08 -5.82
N SER A 120 -16.56 -18.29 -4.83
CA SER A 120 -17.59 -17.36 -4.43
C SER A 120 -17.12 -16.37 -3.38
N HIS A 121 -15.82 -16.34 -3.10
CA HIS A 121 -15.20 -15.49 -2.11
C HIS A 121 -14.78 -14.13 -2.70
N ALA A 122 -14.73 -13.08 -1.87
CA ALA A 122 -14.30 -11.75 -2.30
C ALA A 122 -12.89 -11.76 -2.88
N GLU A 123 -12.04 -12.55 -2.28
CA GLU A 123 -10.63 -12.70 -2.61
C GLU A 123 -10.44 -13.19 -4.05
N SER A 124 -11.40 -13.91 -4.61
CA SER A 124 -11.38 -14.29 -6.02
C SER A 124 -11.30 -13.12 -7.00
N TRP A 125 -11.69 -11.92 -6.54
CA TRP A 125 -11.66 -10.72 -7.35
C TRP A 125 -10.35 -9.94 -7.26
N TYR A 126 -9.61 -10.07 -6.16
CA TYR A 126 -8.42 -9.24 -5.90
C TYR A 126 -7.33 -9.41 -6.95
N GLY A 127 -7.14 -10.61 -7.47
CA GLY A 127 -6.19 -10.87 -8.54
C GLY A 127 -6.42 -10.00 -9.79
N PHE A 128 -7.67 -9.68 -10.09
CA PHE A 128 -8.00 -8.82 -11.23
C PHE A 128 -7.53 -7.37 -11.06
N TYR A 129 -7.35 -6.88 -9.83
CA TYR A 129 -6.76 -5.56 -9.62
C TYR A 129 -5.39 -5.43 -10.29
N SER A 130 -4.52 -6.40 -10.06
CA SER A 130 -3.19 -6.40 -10.70
C SER A 130 -3.27 -6.41 -12.22
N ALA A 131 -4.19 -7.22 -12.77
CA ALA A 131 -4.34 -7.36 -14.20
C ALA A 131 -4.88 -6.08 -14.87
N PHE A 132 -5.94 -5.51 -14.32
CA PHE A 132 -6.57 -4.33 -14.92
C PHE A 132 -5.74 -3.06 -14.69
N LEU A 133 -5.12 -2.91 -13.53
CA LEU A 133 -4.17 -1.83 -13.30
C LEU A 133 -2.96 -1.93 -14.22
N ALA A 134 -2.41 -3.13 -14.42
CA ALA A 134 -1.33 -3.32 -15.37
C ALA A 134 -1.75 -2.94 -16.80
N ALA A 135 -2.95 -3.32 -17.23
CA ALA A 135 -3.48 -2.92 -18.54
C ALA A 135 -3.67 -1.39 -18.66
N ARG A 136 -4.03 -0.73 -17.57
CA ARG A 136 -4.14 0.74 -17.52
C ARG A 136 -2.79 1.43 -17.64
N TYR A 137 -1.76 0.91 -16.96
CA TYR A 137 -0.43 1.53 -16.91
C TYR A 137 0.53 1.09 -18.00
N PHE A 138 0.25 -0.04 -18.67
CA PHE A 138 1.01 -0.57 -19.80
C PHE A 138 0.10 -0.79 -21.02
N PRO A 139 -0.56 0.26 -21.54
CA PRO A 139 -1.57 0.12 -22.60
C PRO A 139 -1.02 -0.46 -23.89
N GLU A 140 0.27 -0.35 -24.13
CA GLU A 140 0.95 -0.95 -25.29
C GLU A 140 0.97 -2.48 -25.28
N GLU A 141 0.74 -3.09 -24.13
CA GLU A 141 0.66 -4.56 -23.99
C GLU A 141 -0.77 -5.09 -24.20
N GLY A 142 -1.73 -4.17 -24.22
CA GLY A 142 -3.14 -4.50 -24.40
C GLY A 142 -3.76 -5.25 -23.22
N GLU A 143 -5.01 -5.64 -23.39
CA GLU A 143 -5.72 -6.48 -22.44
C GLU A 143 -5.32 -7.95 -22.60
N ASP A 144 -5.25 -8.66 -21.48
CA ASP A 144 -4.99 -10.08 -21.45
C ASP A 144 -6.28 -10.87 -21.75
N GLY A 145 -6.42 -11.39 -22.98
CA GLY A 145 -7.62 -12.10 -23.40
C GLY A 145 -8.04 -13.23 -22.46
N PRO A 146 -7.16 -14.16 -22.07
CA PRO A 146 -7.48 -15.20 -21.10
C PRO A 146 -7.96 -14.69 -19.76
N ILE A 147 -7.40 -13.59 -19.24
CA ILE A 147 -7.87 -12.96 -17.99
C ILE A 147 -9.25 -12.35 -18.20
N GLN A 148 -9.50 -11.69 -19.33
CA GLN A 148 -10.80 -11.14 -19.66
C GLN A 148 -11.88 -12.21 -19.77
N ASP A 149 -11.60 -13.30 -20.46
CA ASP A 149 -12.54 -14.43 -20.61
C ASP A 149 -12.84 -15.06 -19.25
N TYR A 150 -11.84 -15.19 -18.41
CA TYR A 150 -12.01 -15.73 -17.07
C TYR A 150 -12.83 -14.79 -16.18
N PHE A 151 -12.58 -13.50 -16.24
CA PHE A 151 -13.37 -12.48 -15.57
C PHE A 151 -14.84 -12.56 -15.97
N GLU A 152 -15.15 -12.58 -17.27
CA GLU A 152 -16.52 -12.66 -17.77
C GLU A 152 -17.23 -13.95 -17.31
N LEU A 153 -16.53 -15.07 -17.33
CA LEU A 153 -17.05 -16.35 -16.83
C LEU A 153 -17.41 -16.27 -15.36
N LEU A 154 -16.51 -15.73 -14.53
CA LEU A 154 -16.70 -15.58 -13.10
C LEU A 154 -17.83 -14.59 -12.81
N PHE A 155 -17.86 -13.45 -13.50
CA PHE A 155 -18.89 -12.44 -13.35
C PHE A 155 -20.29 -13.01 -13.63
N GLN A 156 -20.45 -13.74 -14.73
CA GLN A 156 -21.73 -14.38 -15.11
C GLN A 156 -22.16 -15.47 -14.13
N LYS A 157 -21.22 -16.19 -13.52
CA LYS A 157 -21.55 -17.20 -12.50
C LYS A 157 -21.98 -16.62 -11.17
N LEU A 158 -21.46 -15.47 -10.80
CA LEU A 158 -21.67 -14.89 -9.49
C LEU A 158 -22.76 -13.81 -9.45
N HIS A 159 -23.23 -13.35 -10.61
CA HIS A 159 -24.21 -12.26 -10.69
C HIS A 159 -25.39 -12.61 -11.61
N ASP A 160 -26.58 -12.21 -11.24
CA ASP A 160 -27.68 -12.05 -12.18
C ASP A 160 -27.38 -10.85 -13.07
N THR A 161 -26.99 -11.10 -14.31
CA THR A 161 -26.58 -10.05 -15.24
C THR A 161 -27.74 -9.22 -15.78
N VAL A 162 -28.99 -9.68 -15.60
CA VAL A 162 -30.20 -8.94 -15.97
C VAL A 162 -30.61 -7.97 -14.86
N ARG A 163 -30.72 -8.46 -13.63
CA ARG A 163 -31.04 -7.63 -12.46
C ARG A 163 -29.85 -6.84 -11.95
N MET A 164 -28.64 -7.30 -12.26
CA MET A 164 -27.38 -6.81 -11.78
C MET A 164 -27.31 -6.85 -10.25
N GLU A 165 -27.48 -8.06 -9.72
CA GLU A 165 -27.40 -8.37 -8.29
C GLU A 165 -26.56 -9.63 -8.06
N PRO A 166 -25.87 -9.76 -6.91
CA PRO A 166 -25.19 -11.01 -6.56
C PRO A 166 -26.17 -12.18 -6.48
N LEU A 167 -25.84 -13.32 -7.09
CA LEU A 167 -26.60 -14.58 -6.98
C LEU A 167 -26.33 -15.26 -5.64
N TYR A 168 -25.07 -15.20 -5.21
CA TYR A 168 -24.58 -15.79 -3.97
C TYR A 168 -24.02 -14.69 -3.09
N TYR A 169 -24.01 -14.91 -1.77
CA TYR A 169 -23.37 -13.99 -0.83
C TYR A 169 -23.97 -12.57 -0.79
N LYS A 170 -25.28 -12.44 -0.97
CA LYS A 170 -25.94 -11.12 -0.83
C LYS A 170 -25.60 -10.44 0.50
N SER A 171 -25.35 -11.21 1.56
CA SER A 171 -24.91 -10.68 2.85
C SER A 171 -23.42 -10.28 2.91
N ARG A 172 -22.60 -10.72 1.96
CA ARG A 172 -21.19 -10.34 1.88
C ARG A 172 -21.03 -9.13 0.97
N ILE A 173 -21.42 -7.98 1.47
CA ILE A 173 -21.42 -6.72 0.70
C ILE A 173 -20.02 -6.27 0.29
N GLN A 174 -18.98 -6.74 0.98
CA GLN A 174 -17.60 -6.55 0.59
C GLN A 174 -17.31 -7.08 -0.82
N ASN A 175 -17.86 -8.24 -1.18
CA ASN A 175 -17.68 -8.79 -2.53
C ASN A 175 -18.22 -7.85 -3.60
N THR A 176 -19.41 -7.30 -3.36
CA THR A 176 -20.00 -6.34 -4.29
C THR A 176 -19.18 -5.05 -4.38
N SER A 177 -18.69 -4.56 -3.24
CA SER A 177 -17.82 -3.38 -3.19
C SER A 177 -16.53 -3.60 -4.00
N THR A 178 -15.87 -4.74 -3.78
CA THR A 178 -14.67 -5.11 -4.53
C THR A 178 -14.95 -5.21 -6.03
N THR A 179 -16.07 -5.85 -6.41
CA THR A 179 -16.48 -5.96 -7.81
C THR A 179 -16.73 -4.59 -8.44
N ILE A 180 -17.36 -3.66 -7.73
CA ILE A 180 -17.58 -2.29 -8.21
C ILE A 180 -16.23 -1.60 -8.50
N GLY A 181 -15.33 -1.57 -7.53
CA GLY A 181 -14.02 -0.92 -7.70
C GLY A 181 -13.20 -1.53 -8.84
N MET A 182 -13.21 -2.85 -8.96
CA MET A 182 -12.52 -3.55 -10.03
C MET A 182 -13.12 -3.30 -11.42
N LEU A 183 -14.45 -3.22 -11.53
CA LEU A 183 -15.11 -2.84 -12.79
C LEU A 183 -14.77 -1.42 -13.21
N VAL A 184 -14.59 -0.50 -12.25
CA VAL A 184 -14.09 0.85 -12.52
C VAL A 184 -12.66 0.79 -13.06
N ASP A 185 -11.76 0.04 -12.44
CA ASP A 185 -10.39 -0.14 -12.94
C ASP A 185 -10.36 -0.73 -14.35
N LYS A 186 -11.23 -1.72 -14.60
CA LYS A 186 -11.39 -2.33 -15.93
C LYS A 186 -11.89 -1.31 -16.96
N TYR A 187 -12.88 -0.50 -16.59
CA TYR A 187 -13.37 0.60 -17.43
C TYR A 187 -12.25 1.63 -17.72
N GLU A 188 -11.47 2.01 -16.71
CA GLU A 188 -10.37 2.97 -16.89
C GLU A 188 -9.29 2.42 -17.84
N ALA A 189 -9.06 1.12 -17.84
CA ALA A 189 -8.11 0.47 -18.75
C ALA A 189 -8.63 0.40 -20.18
N SER A 190 -9.89 0.00 -20.39
CA SER A 190 -10.46 -0.32 -21.71
C SER A 190 -11.36 0.75 -22.30
N LYS A 191 -11.87 1.65 -21.44
CA LYS A 191 -12.97 2.60 -21.74
C LYS A 191 -14.26 1.92 -22.24
N ASN A 192 -14.43 0.63 -21.93
CA ASN A 192 -15.64 -0.08 -22.26
C ASN A 192 -16.79 0.31 -21.32
N ILE A 193 -17.73 1.06 -21.85
CA ILE A 193 -18.87 1.61 -21.11
C ILE A 193 -19.72 0.54 -20.43
N ARG A 194 -19.74 -0.70 -20.94
CA ARG A 194 -20.46 -1.81 -20.35
C ARG A 194 -19.97 -2.12 -18.93
N ASP A 195 -18.67 -2.01 -18.68
CA ASP A 195 -18.10 -2.30 -17.37
C ASP A 195 -18.51 -1.22 -16.36
N LEU A 196 -18.52 0.05 -16.76
CA LEU A 196 -19.00 1.13 -15.91
C LEU A 196 -20.52 1.03 -15.65
N GLU A 197 -21.33 0.61 -16.65
CA GLU A 197 -22.76 0.36 -16.44
C GLU A 197 -23.02 -0.79 -15.46
N ARG A 198 -22.21 -1.84 -15.50
CA ARG A 198 -22.27 -2.93 -14.53
C ARG A 198 -21.95 -2.43 -13.11
N ALA A 199 -20.86 -1.69 -12.96
CA ALA A 199 -20.47 -1.08 -11.69
C ALA A 199 -21.58 -0.18 -11.13
N SER A 200 -22.14 0.70 -11.96
CA SER A 200 -23.22 1.61 -11.61
C SER A 200 -24.46 0.89 -11.10
N ARG A 201 -24.89 -0.17 -11.78
CA ARG A 201 -26.07 -0.95 -11.38
C ARG A 201 -25.84 -1.79 -10.14
N LEU A 202 -24.64 -2.35 -9.95
CA LEU A 202 -24.27 -3.03 -8.70
C LEU A 202 -24.23 -2.04 -7.53
N ALA A 203 -23.80 -0.82 -7.75
CA ALA A 203 -23.82 0.23 -6.75
C ALA A 203 -25.24 0.62 -6.36
N ASP A 204 -26.15 0.76 -7.33
CA ASP A 204 -27.58 0.99 -7.05
C ASP A 204 -28.18 -0.13 -6.19
N TRP A 205 -27.87 -1.39 -6.53
CA TRP A 205 -28.28 -2.54 -5.72
C TRP A 205 -27.71 -2.47 -4.31
N LEU A 206 -26.40 -2.20 -4.16
CA LEU A 206 -25.72 -2.14 -2.88
C LEU A 206 -26.29 -1.05 -1.97
N ILE A 207 -26.59 0.13 -2.52
CA ILE A 207 -27.25 1.21 -1.79
C ILE A 207 -28.61 0.75 -1.28
N GLY A 208 -29.46 0.21 -2.15
CA GLY A 208 -30.80 -0.25 -1.80
C GLY A 208 -30.82 -1.40 -0.80
N PHE A 209 -29.84 -2.29 -0.87
CA PHE A 209 -29.76 -3.47 -0.01
C PHE A 209 -29.15 -3.18 1.36
N SER A 210 -28.12 -2.34 1.43
CA SER A 210 -27.19 -2.27 2.56
C SER A 210 -27.13 -0.90 3.25
N GLN A 211 -27.30 0.22 2.53
CA GLN A 211 -27.17 1.54 3.14
C GLN A 211 -28.42 1.92 3.95
N LYS A 212 -28.21 2.39 5.18
CA LYS A 212 -29.30 2.81 6.09
C LYS A 212 -29.40 4.34 6.14
N GLU A 213 -30.43 4.83 6.85
CA GLU A 213 -30.70 6.26 6.99
C GLU A 213 -29.56 7.05 7.61
N ASN A 214 -28.80 6.43 8.53
CA ASN A 214 -27.60 7.02 9.13
C ASN A 214 -26.39 7.11 8.16
N GLY A 215 -26.54 6.68 6.93
CA GLY A 215 -25.51 6.70 5.90
C GLY A 215 -24.61 5.46 5.85
N ALA A 216 -24.52 4.71 6.94
CA ALA A 216 -23.65 3.53 7.00
C ALA A 216 -24.16 2.38 6.12
N TYR A 217 -23.22 1.60 5.61
CA TYR A 217 -23.50 0.31 4.99
C TYR A 217 -23.50 -0.80 6.05
N TYR A 218 -24.45 -1.70 5.96
CA TYR A 218 -24.63 -2.78 6.92
C TYR A 218 -24.52 -4.15 6.25
N ASN A 219 -23.72 -5.01 6.85
CA ASN A 219 -23.84 -6.43 6.63
C ASN A 219 -24.73 -7.01 7.75
N ARG A 220 -25.97 -7.34 7.42
CA ARG A 220 -27.00 -7.73 8.39
C ARG A 220 -27.21 -6.65 9.47
N LYS A 221 -26.67 -6.85 10.67
CA LYS A 221 -26.79 -5.92 11.81
C LYS A 221 -25.51 -5.14 12.09
N THR A 222 -24.39 -5.54 11.50
CA THR A 222 -23.07 -4.95 11.72
C THR A 222 -22.84 -3.79 10.76
N VAL A 223 -22.36 -2.66 11.27
CA VAL A 223 -21.87 -1.57 10.44
C VAL A 223 -20.62 -2.06 9.71
N TYR A 224 -20.65 -2.03 8.41
CA TYR A 224 -19.58 -2.60 7.58
C TYR A 224 -18.78 -1.54 6.83
N THR A 225 -19.16 -0.29 6.93
CA THR A 225 -18.43 0.84 6.30
C THR A 225 -16.99 0.96 6.84
N SER A 226 -16.81 0.66 8.14
CA SER A 226 -15.50 0.68 8.80
C SER A 226 -14.70 -0.62 8.62
N VAL A 227 -15.35 -1.69 8.18
CA VAL A 227 -14.70 -3.00 8.02
C VAL A 227 -14.03 -3.13 6.67
N ILE A 228 -14.61 -2.52 5.63
CA ILE A 228 -14.10 -2.58 4.28
C ILE A 228 -14.30 -1.25 3.53
N TYR A 229 -13.67 -1.09 2.42
CA TYR A 229 -13.56 0.14 1.63
C TYR A 229 -14.78 0.43 0.72
N ILE A 230 -16.01 0.23 1.20
CA ILE A 230 -17.22 0.39 0.38
C ILE A 230 -17.32 1.81 -0.19
N ALA A 231 -17.17 2.82 0.65
CA ALA A 231 -17.29 4.20 0.20
C ALA A 231 -16.14 4.62 -0.74
N LYS A 232 -14.95 3.99 -0.64
CA LYS A 232 -13.88 4.16 -1.61
C LYS A 232 -14.32 3.72 -3.00
N SER A 233 -14.83 2.50 -3.14
CA SER A 233 -15.30 1.99 -4.44
C SER A 233 -16.44 2.83 -5.03
N MET A 234 -17.32 3.35 -4.17
CA MET A 234 -18.39 4.26 -4.58
C MET A 234 -17.87 5.63 -5.04
N LEU A 235 -16.81 6.17 -4.40
CA LEU A 235 -16.15 7.41 -4.84
C LEU A 235 -15.45 7.24 -6.19
N GLU A 236 -14.71 6.14 -6.38
CA GLU A 236 -14.08 5.84 -7.66
C GLU A 236 -15.10 5.75 -8.79
N LEU A 237 -16.20 5.06 -8.54
CA LEU A 237 -17.33 4.98 -9.47
C LEU A 237 -17.93 6.37 -9.78
N ALA A 238 -18.22 7.13 -8.73
CA ALA A 238 -18.81 8.46 -8.88
C ALA A 238 -17.91 9.41 -9.70
N ILE A 239 -16.59 9.34 -9.50
CA ILE A 239 -15.62 10.14 -10.27
C ILE A 239 -15.67 9.74 -11.75
N ALA A 240 -15.66 8.46 -12.07
CA ALA A 240 -15.72 7.97 -13.45
C ALA A 240 -17.05 8.35 -14.13
N GLU A 241 -18.16 8.25 -13.40
CA GLU A 241 -19.49 8.64 -13.90
C GLU A 241 -19.62 10.16 -14.11
N GLN A 242 -19.08 10.97 -13.19
CA GLN A 242 -19.09 12.43 -13.30
C GLN A 242 -18.24 12.90 -14.48
N GLU A 243 -17.16 12.21 -14.82
CA GLU A 243 -16.37 12.53 -16.01
C GLU A 243 -17.20 12.36 -17.29
N LEU A 244 -17.94 11.25 -17.43
CA LEU A 244 -18.91 11.06 -18.52
C LEU A 244 -20.08 12.04 -18.43
N GLY A 245 -20.46 12.39 -17.22
CA GLY A 245 -21.54 13.34 -16.92
C GLY A 245 -21.33 14.76 -17.45
N LYS A 246 -20.10 15.11 -17.85
CA LYS A 246 -19.81 16.36 -18.55
C LYS A 246 -20.49 16.43 -19.92
N GLN A 247 -20.81 15.29 -20.52
CA GLN A 247 -21.41 15.19 -21.86
C GLN A 247 -22.78 14.51 -21.84
N ASP A 248 -23.12 13.74 -20.80
CA ASP A 248 -24.37 12.98 -20.71
C ASP A 248 -25.02 13.16 -19.34
N ARG A 249 -26.23 13.71 -19.34
CA ARG A 249 -27.03 13.97 -18.13
C ARG A 249 -27.29 12.72 -17.29
N LYS A 250 -27.50 11.56 -17.92
CA LYS A 250 -27.74 10.30 -17.23
C LYS A 250 -26.57 9.93 -16.32
N TRP A 251 -25.34 10.08 -16.83
CA TRP A 251 -24.13 9.81 -16.06
C TRP A 251 -23.89 10.85 -14.97
N LYS A 252 -24.23 12.10 -15.22
CA LYS A 252 -24.17 13.15 -14.19
C LYS A 252 -25.08 12.85 -13.00
N GLU A 253 -26.34 12.43 -13.25
CA GLU A 253 -27.30 12.10 -12.21
C GLU A 253 -26.87 10.85 -11.42
N ARG A 254 -26.31 9.84 -12.09
CA ARG A 254 -25.75 8.65 -11.44
C ARG A 254 -24.54 8.99 -10.56
N GLY A 255 -23.58 9.69 -11.12
CA GLY A 255 -22.37 10.10 -10.39
C GLY A 255 -22.68 10.92 -9.15
N GLU A 256 -23.66 11.84 -9.23
CA GLU A 256 -24.11 12.60 -8.07
C GLU A 256 -24.74 11.70 -7.02
N ARG A 257 -25.60 10.75 -7.40
CA ARG A 257 -26.24 9.80 -6.45
C ARG A 257 -25.20 8.94 -5.74
N HIS A 258 -24.23 8.38 -6.46
CA HIS A 258 -23.18 7.54 -5.88
C HIS A 258 -22.22 8.35 -5.02
N TYR A 259 -21.89 9.58 -5.43
CA TYR A 259 -21.12 10.51 -4.60
C TYR A 259 -21.83 10.82 -3.28
N GLN A 260 -23.13 11.15 -3.31
CA GLN A 260 -23.89 11.44 -2.10
C GLN A 260 -24.02 10.22 -1.19
N SER A 261 -24.12 9.02 -1.75
CA SER A 261 -24.11 7.79 -0.99
C SER A 261 -22.78 7.56 -0.28
N ALA A 262 -21.67 7.69 -1.00
CA ALA A 262 -20.33 7.61 -0.42
C ALA A 262 -20.09 8.68 0.66
N LYS A 263 -20.50 9.92 0.39
CA LYS A 263 -20.36 11.03 1.33
C LYS A 263 -21.08 10.74 2.64
N ARG A 264 -22.35 10.31 2.60
CA ARG A 264 -23.09 9.96 3.83
C ARG A 264 -22.43 8.85 4.62
N ALA A 265 -21.87 7.84 3.94
CA ALA A 265 -21.16 6.75 4.59
C ALA A 265 -19.86 7.25 5.26
N ILE A 266 -19.13 8.14 4.61
CA ILE A 266 -17.90 8.75 5.15
C ILE A 266 -18.23 9.72 6.30
N ASP A 267 -19.29 10.51 6.19
CA ASP A 267 -19.74 11.39 7.29
C ASP A 267 -20.06 10.56 8.55
N GLN A 268 -20.65 9.37 8.35
CA GLN A 268 -20.89 8.44 9.46
C GLN A 268 -19.57 7.89 10.04
N LEU A 269 -18.57 7.56 9.21
CA LEU A 269 -17.25 7.17 9.70
C LEU A 269 -16.60 8.31 10.52
N VAL A 270 -16.69 9.55 10.05
CA VAL A 270 -16.17 10.71 10.79
C VAL A 270 -16.86 10.87 12.14
N ALA A 271 -18.18 10.68 12.17
CA ALA A 271 -18.96 10.78 13.40
C ALA A 271 -18.65 9.67 14.42
N SER A 272 -18.29 8.45 13.94
CA SER A 272 -18.03 7.27 14.77
C SER A 272 -16.53 6.94 14.92
N ARG A 273 -15.63 7.86 14.58
CA ARG A 273 -14.17 7.58 14.50
C ARG A 273 -13.50 7.12 15.81
N GLY A 274 -14.19 7.26 16.92
CA GLY A 274 -13.75 6.72 18.21
C GLY A 274 -14.33 5.34 18.57
N ASP A 275 -15.23 4.82 17.73
CA ASP A 275 -15.99 3.58 18.02
C ASP A 275 -16.31 2.83 16.72
N PHE A 276 -15.27 2.39 16.01
CA PHE A 276 -15.45 1.58 14.81
C PHE A 276 -15.82 0.15 15.14
N GLN A 277 -16.85 -0.34 14.46
CA GLN A 277 -17.08 -1.77 14.43
C GLN A 277 -16.04 -2.44 13.51
N THR A 278 -15.54 -3.58 13.98
CA THR A 278 -14.57 -4.41 13.26
C THR A 278 -15.15 -5.80 13.00
N GLU A 279 -14.52 -6.58 12.16
CA GLU A 279 -14.96 -7.94 11.87
C GLU A 279 -14.57 -8.88 13.02
N GLY A 280 -15.54 -9.30 13.83
CA GLY A 280 -15.33 -10.18 14.98
C GLY A 280 -14.91 -9.47 16.27
N GLU A 281 -14.80 -10.22 17.36
CA GLU A 281 -14.63 -9.68 18.71
C GLU A 281 -13.20 -9.20 19.02
N MET A 282 -12.22 -9.62 18.25
CA MET A 282 -10.80 -9.42 18.51
C MET A 282 -10.07 -8.65 17.39
N THR A 283 -10.76 -8.16 16.42
CA THR A 283 -10.13 -7.55 15.24
C THR A 283 -9.81 -6.08 15.45
N PHE A 284 -8.74 -5.80 16.15
CA PHE A 284 -8.02 -4.55 15.99
C PHE A 284 -7.02 -4.73 14.85
N GLU A 285 -7.48 -4.48 13.66
CA GLU A 285 -6.68 -4.63 12.47
C GLU A 285 -6.38 -3.28 11.87
N ASP A 286 -5.10 -2.91 11.84
CA ASP A 286 -4.67 -1.62 11.28
C ASP A 286 -5.14 -1.44 9.82
N GLY A 287 -5.16 -2.52 9.03
CA GLY A 287 -5.64 -2.48 7.65
C GLY A 287 -7.09 -2.02 7.54
N MET A 288 -8.00 -2.54 8.35
CA MET A 288 -9.40 -2.13 8.37
C MET A 288 -9.59 -0.69 8.85
N ILE A 289 -8.93 -0.32 9.95
CA ILE A 289 -8.99 1.05 10.46
C ILE A 289 -8.41 2.02 9.43
N SER A 290 -7.34 1.63 8.77
CA SER A 290 -6.74 2.39 7.67
C SER A 290 -7.67 2.52 6.46
N CYS A 291 -8.51 1.52 6.16
CA CYS A 291 -9.56 1.67 5.15
C CYS A 291 -10.54 2.80 5.48
N SER A 292 -10.88 2.96 6.77
CA SER A 292 -11.73 4.08 7.20
C SER A 292 -11.02 5.42 6.99
N ALA A 293 -9.76 5.52 7.41
CA ALA A 293 -8.94 6.72 7.18
C ALA A 293 -8.79 7.05 5.69
N LEU A 294 -8.54 6.03 4.85
CA LEU A 294 -8.46 6.19 3.41
C LEU A 294 -9.73 6.77 2.80
N GLN A 295 -10.89 6.21 3.12
CA GLN A 295 -12.18 6.67 2.61
C GLN A 295 -12.43 8.14 2.96
N ILE A 296 -12.10 8.53 4.20
CA ILE A 296 -12.21 9.92 4.64
C ILE A 296 -11.24 10.82 3.86
N GLY A 297 -9.99 10.40 3.69
CA GLY A 297 -8.98 11.16 2.94
C GLY A 297 -9.33 11.33 1.47
N MET A 298 -9.89 10.29 0.83
CA MET A 298 -10.36 10.36 -0.55
C MET A 298 -11.50 11.36 -0.73
N LEU A 299 -12.43 11.43 0.21
CA LEU A 299 -13.48 12.47 0.18
C LEU A 299 -12.88 13.85 0.46
N GLY A 300 -11.95 13.94 1.41
CA GLY A 300 -11.28 15.19 1.79
C GLY A 300 -10.60 15.89 0.62
N ILE A 301 -9.90 15.14 -0.23
CA ILE A 301 -9.18 15.71 -1.37
C ILE A 301 -10.13 16.24 -2.47
N LEU A 302 -11.35 15.75 -2.52
CA LEU A 302 -12.37 16.21 -3.47
C LEU A 302 -13.07 17.50 -3.02
N GLN A 303 -12.88 17.93 -1.75
CA GLN A 303 -13.55 19.12 -1.25
C GLN A 303 -12.98 20.40 -1.85
N GLN A 304 -13.87 21.27 -2.31
CA GLN A 304 -13.50 22.57 -2.88
C GLN A 304 -13.25 23.63 -1.80
N LYS A 305 -13.97 23.56 -0.69
CA LYS A 305 -13.82 24.48 0.42
C LYS A 305 -12.71 23.99 1.37
N GLU A 306 -11.84 24.90 1.76
CA GLU A 306 -10.71 24.58 2.65
C GLU A 306 -11.18 24.11 4.04
N GLU A 307 -12.31 24.64 4.54
CA GLU A 307 -12.89 24.22 5.80
C GLU A 307 -13.34 22.75 5.78
N ASP A 308 -14.04 22.35 4.71
CA ASP A 308 -14.49 20.96 4.54
C ASP A 308 -13.29 20.03 4.35
N ARG A 309 -12.29 20.45 3.56
CA ARG A 309 -11.04 19.71 3.38
C ARG A 309 -10.32 19.49 4.71
N ARG A 310 -10.19 20.53 5.49
CA ARG A 310 -9.57 20.46 6.81
C ARG A 310 -10.32 19.53 7.76
N HIS A 311 -11.65 19.59 7.78
CA HIS A 311 -12.49 18.71 8.60
C HIS A 311 -12.19 17.23 8.33
N TYR A 312 -12.19 16.80 7.08
CA TYR A 312 -11.87 15.40 6.72
C TYR A 312 -10.40 15.05 6.95
N THR A 313 -9.49 16.00 6.71
CA THR A 313 -8.06 15.79 6.96
C THR A 313 -7.80 15.53 8.46
N GLU A 314 -8.35 16.36 9.34
CA GLU A 314 -8.20 16.20 10.80
C GLU A 314 -8.76 14.85 11.27
N ALA A 315 -9.96 14.48 10.80
CA ALA A 315 -10.56 13.19 11.14
C ALA A 315 -9.71 12.00 10.65
N MET A 316 -9.20 12.05 9.42
CA MET A 316 -8.29 11.04 8.90
C MET A 316 -7.02 10.90 9.74
N LEU A 317 -6.39 12.02 10.08
CA LEU A 317 -5.15 12.01 10.86
C LEU A 317 -5.38 11.53 12.29
N GLU A 318 -6.50 11.87 12.91
CA GLU A 318 -6.89 11.36 14.22
C GLU A 318 -6.96 9.81 14.19
N ILE A 319 -7.61 9.25 13.17
CA ILE A 319 -7.69 7.79 13.01
C ILE A 319 -6.30 7.20 12.79
N LEU A 320 -5.51 7.70 11.84
CA LEU A 320 -4.17 7.16 11.55
C LEU A 320 -3.25 7.19 12.77
N ASN A 321 -3.32 8.25 13.58
CA ASN A 321 -2.49 8.35 14.78
C ASN A 321 -3.01 7.47 15.93
N SER A 322 -4.31 7.17 15.99
CA SER A 322 -4.90 6.38 17.07
C SER A 322 -4.44 4.93 17.09
N HIS A 323 -4.05 4.39 15.93
CA HIS A 323 -3.62 3.00 15.80
C HIS A 323 -2.18 2.83 15.26
N ASP A 324 -1.36 3.85 15.41
CA ASP A 324 0.08 3.74 15.12
C ASP A 324 0.73 2.58 15.86
N CYS A 325 0.22 2.21 17.04
CA CYS A 325 0.70 1.06 17.81
C CYS A 325 0.49 -0.29 17.10
N LEU A 326 -0.42 -0.36 16.14
CA LEU A 326 -0.67 -1.55 15.31
C LEU A 326 0.23 -1.59 14.08
N THR A 327 1.09 -0.61 13.89
CA THR A 327 2.05 -0.59 12.79
C THR A 327 3.42 -1.04 13.27
N GLN A 328 4.09 -1.78 12.43
CA GLN A 328 5.45 -2.15 12.71
C GLN A 328 6.39 -0.98 12.46
N LEU A 329 6.86 -0.34 13.51
CA LEU A 329 7.78 0.78 13.42
C LEU A 329 9.21 0.32 13.15
N ARG A 330 9.64 -0.77 13.80
CA ARG A 330 10.98 -1.35 13.63
C ARG A 330 10.92 -2.87 13.73
N VAL A 331 11.84 -3.50 13.06
CA VAL A 331 12.17 -4.92 13.22
C VAL A 331 13.55 -5.07 13.85
N PRO A 332 13.96 -6.27 14.30
CA PRO A 332 15.26 -6.49 14.93
C PRO A 332 16.46 -5.99 14.10
N ASP A 333 16.35 -5.97 12.78
CA ASP A 333 17.35 -5.42 11.87
C ASP A 333 17.26 -3.90 11.68
N ALA A 334 16.54 -3.20 12.54
CA ALA A 334 16.31 -1.75 12.55
C ALA A 334 15.53 -1.19 11.35
N ARG A 335 15.02 -2.01 10.45
CA ARG A 335 14.15 -1.51 9.38
C ARG A 335 12.85 -0.95 9.94
N ARG A 336 12.47 0.22 9.42
CA ARG A 336 11.15 0.80 9.69
C ARG A 336 10.20 0.32 8.61
N ARG A 337 9.37 -0.62 8.92
CA ARG A 337 8.43 -1.15 7.94
C ARG A 337 7.18 -0.32 7.81
N GLN A 338 6.67 0.20 8.91
CA GLN A 338 5.42 0.97 8.96
C GLN A 338 4.27 0.29 8.20
N GLY A 339 4.42 -1.01 8.02
CA GLY A 339 3.39 -1.88 7.52
C GLY A 339 2.44 -2.26 8.64
N THR A 340 1.30 -2.74 8.27
CA THR A 340 0.24 -3.20 9.17
C THR A 340 0.66 -4.46 9.90
N MET A 341 0.41 -4.49 11.19
CA MET A 341 0.21 -5.75 11.90
C MET A 341 -1.24 -6.16 11.74
N ARG A 342 -1.49 -7.30 11.17
CA ARG A 342 -2.82 -7.86 11.10
C ARG A 342 -3.02 -8.79 12.29
N TYR A 343 -3.80 -8.32 13.26
CA TYR A 343 -3.96 -9.04 14.51
C TYR A 343 -4.63 -10.41 14.34
N TRP A 344 -5.53 -10.53 13.38
CA TRP A 344 -6.22 -11.78 13.07
C TRP A 344 -5.26 -12.88 12.59
N GLU A 345 -4.48 -12.61 11.57
CA GLU A 345 -3.47 -13.54 11.09
C GLU A 345 -2.26 -13.59 12.00
N ALA A 346 -1.93 -12.51 12.68
CA ALA A 346 -0.88 -12.49 13.69
C ALA A 346 -1.18 -13.45 14.84
N GLN A 347 -2.44 -13.66 15.19
CA GLN A 347 -2.79 -14.67 16.19
C GLN A 347 -2.40 -16.06 15.73
N TYR A 348 -2.69 -16.43 14.49
CA TYR A 348 -2.28 -17.71 13.92
C TYR A 348 -0.78 -17.77 13.71
N ASP A 349 -0.20 -16.70 13.19
CA ASP A 349 1.25 -16.61 12.95
C ASP A 349 2.04 -16.71 14.24
N VAL A 350 1.57 -16.10 15.33
CA VAL A 350 2.20 -16.21 16.66
C VAL A 350 2.11 -17.62 17.24
N GLU A 351 1.00 -18.30 17.02
CA GLU A 351 0.84 -19.69 17.49
C GLU A 351 1.65 -20.68 16.65
N MET A 352 1.76 -20.44 15.36
CA MET A 352 2.33 -21.38 14.41
C MET A 352 3.75 -21.02 13.99
N LEU A 353 4.04 -19.72 13.86
CA LEU A 353 5.33 -19.18 13.47
C LEU A 353 5.56 -17.85 14.21
N PRO A 354 6.06 -17.87 15.45
CA PRO A 354 6.14 -16.69 16.32
C PRO A 354 6.87 -15.48 15.70
N ASN A 355 7.61 -15.70 14.64
CA ASN A 355 8.45 -14.69 14.01
C ASN A 355 7.87 -14.09 12.74
N MET A 356 6.71 -14.54 12.32
CA MET A 356 5.95 -13.94 11.24
C MET A 356 5.05 -12.80 11.70
N PHE A 357 5.04 -12.51 12.97
CA PHE A 357 4.22 -11.48 13.60
C PHE A 357 4.17 -10.14 12.85
N ASN A 358 5.23 -9.81 12.14
CA ASN A 358 5.39 -8.55 11.45
C ASN A 358 5.46 -8.70 9.91
N SER A 359 5.03 -9.81 9.37
CA SER A 359 5.09 -9.95 7.92
C SER A 359 4.00 -9.11 7.23
N PRO A 360 4.34 -8.41 6.16
CA PRO A 360 3.34 -7.75 5.35
C PRO A 360 2.53 -8.79 4.59
N HIS A 361 1.26 -8.50 4.38
CA HIS A 361 0.44 -9.23 3.44
C HIS A 361 -0.70 -8.36 2.88
N GLY A 362 -1.57 -8.93 2.04
CA GLY A 362 -2.48 -8.19 1.19
C GLY A 362 -3.23 -7.03 1.84
N TRP A 363 -3.88 -7.27 2.94
CA TRP A 363 -4.69 -6.25 3.61
C TRP A 363 -3.85 -5.15 4.26
N SER A 364 -2.57 -5.37 4.46
CA SER A 364 -1.64 -4.35 4.93
C SER A 364 -1.50 -3.16 3.98
N GLY A 365 -1.85 -3.33 2.71
CA GLY A 365 -1.74 -2.28 1.68
C GLY A 365 -2.58 -1.04 1.96
N TRP A 366 -3.69 -1.18 2.68
CA TRP A 366 -4.61 -0.08 2.94
C TRP A 366 -3.99 1.03 3.78
N ARG A 367 -3.13 0.71 4.75
CA ARG A 367 -2.42 1.74 5.48
C ARG A 367 -1.48 2.54 4.58
N ALA A 368 -0.73 1.89 3.72
CA ALA A 368 0.14 2.58 2.79
C ALA A 368 -0.63 3.54 1.87
N TYR A 369 -1.82 3.12 1.44
CA TYR A 369 -2.68 3.96 0.61
C TYR A 369 -3.28 5.13 1.42
N ALA A 370 -3.67 4.91 2.67
CA ALA A 370 -4.14 5.96 3.56
C ALA A 370 -3.03 6.99 3.86
N THR A 371 -1.81 6.56 4.15
CA THR A 371 -0.69 7.47 4.38
C THR A 371 -0.30 8.28 3.14
N TYR A 372 -0.50 7.71 1.95
CA TYR A 372 -0.38 8.46 0.70
C TYR A 372 -1.37 9.63 0.61
N TYR A 373 -2.66 9.39 0.91
CA TYR A 373 -3.65 10.47 0.96
C TYR A 373 -3.37 11.47 2.09
N ALA A 374 -2.86 11.02 3.23
CA ALA A 374 -2.41 11.91 4.29
C ALA A 374 -1.30 12.85 3.80
N TYR A 375 -0.35 12.34 3.02
CA TYR A 375 0.66 13.18 2.36
C TYR A 375 0.04 14.18 1.38
N LEU A 376 -0.86 13.73 0.50
CA LEU A 376 -1.50 14.63 -0.47
C LEU A 376 -2.26 15.78 0.20
N LEU A 377 -2.93 15.51 1.32
CA LEU A 377 -3.71 16.48 2.06
C LEU A 377 -2.84 17.42 2.91
N THR A 378 -1.79 16.92 3.56
CA THR A 378 -0.98 17.69 4.52
C THR A 378 0.32 18.25 3.92
N GLY A 379 0.91 17.53 2.96
CA GLY A 379 2.26 17.78 2.46
C GLY A 379 3.37 17.38 3.44
N GLU A 380 3.06 16.70 4.54
CA GLU A 380 4.04 16.23 5.51
C GLU A 380 4.79 15.01 4.97
N GLU A 381 6.07 15.17 4.68
CA GLU A 381 6.93 14.14 4.07
C GLU A 381 6.95 12.82 4.86
N LYS A 382 6.73 12.88 6.19
CA LYS A 382 6.68 11.67 7.03
C LYS A 382 5.66 10.64 6.53
N TRP A 383 4.52 11.09 6.02
CA TRP A 383 3.47 10.22 5.51
C TRP A 383 3.89 9.53 4.21
N LEU A 384 4.53 10.27 3.30
CA LEU A 384 5.07 9.69 2.07
C LEU A 384 6.18 8.68 2.35
N GLN A 385 7.03 8.94 3.33
CA GLN A 385 8.07 7.99 3.75
C GLN A 385 7.45 6.71 4.31
N GLN A 386 6.39 6.80 5.13
CA GLN A 386 5.65 5.64 5.60
C GLN A 386 5.07 4.83 4.44
N THR A 387 4.47 5.52 3.48
CA THR A 387 3.94 4.90 2.26
C THR A 387 5.01 4.10 1.53
N PHE A 388 6.17 4.68 1.25
CA PHE A 388 7.24 3.99 0.54
C PHE A 388 7.85 2.85 1.34
N ASN A 389 7.95 2.97 2.67
CA ASN A 389 8.42 1.87 3.52
C ASN A 389 7.48 0.65 3.43
N ALA A 390 6.18 0.89 3.55
CA ALA A 390 5.17 -0.17 3.43
C ALA A 390 5.14 -0.78 2.02
N MET A 391 5.13 0.07 0.99
CA MET A 391 5.13 -0.37 -0.41
C MET A 391 6.34 -1.23 -0.75
N GLY A 392 7.53 -0.84 -0.29
CA GLY A 392 8.74 -1.61 -0.50
C GLY A 392 8.70 -2.97 0.22
N ALA A 393 8.05 -3.03 1.40
CA ALA A 393 7.82 -4.30 2.07
C ALA A 393 6.91 -5.22 1.23
N PHE A 394 5.87 -4.69 0.59
CA PHE A 394 5.00 -5.48 -0.28
C PHE A 394 5.68 -5.94 -1.56
N ALA A 395 6.59 -5.14 -2.12
CA ALA A 395 7.39 -5.57 -3.27
C ALA A 395 8.18 -6.86 -2.97
N ASN A 396 8.57 -7.06 -1.71
CA ASN A 396 9.26 -8.28 -1.27
C ASN A 396 8.36 -9.52 -1.19
N LEU A 397 7.04 -9.38 -1.32
CA LEU A 397 6.15 -10.52 -1.47
C LEU A 397 6.30 -11.23 -2.82
N ILE A 398 7.02 -10.62 -3.76
CA ILE A 398 7.41 -11.27 -5.01
C ILE A 398 8.85 -11.76 -4.87
N ASP A 399 9.03 -13.05 -5.01
CA ASP A 399 10.37 -13.67 -5.03
C ASP A 399 11.14 -13.20 -6.27
N TYR A 400 12.25 -12.50 -6.06
CA TYR A 400 13.04 -11.91 -7.16
C TYR A 400 13.68 -12.95 -8.09
N LYS A 401 13.87 -14.19 -7.62
CA LYS A 401 14.47 -15.28 -8.40
C LYS A 401 13.44 -15.97 -9.29
N THR A 402 12.27 -16.23 -8.72
CA THR A 402 11.23 -17.01 -9.41
C THR A 402 10.11 -16.16 -9.99
N GLY A 403 9.93 -14.92 -9.49
CA GLY A 403 8.81 -14.06 -9.80
C GLY A 403 7.49 -14.53 -9.19
N GLN A 404 7.52 -15.51 -8.28
CA GLN A 404 6.34 -16.04 -7.62
C GLN A 404 5.93 -15.13 -6.47
N LEU A 405 4.62 -14.85 -6.34
CA LEU A 405 4.06 -14.23 -5.15
C LEU A 405 4.20 -15.16 -3.94
N ARG A 406 4.47 -14.56 -2.80
CA ARG A 406 4.54 -15.23 -1.51
C ARG A 406 3.50 -14.62 -0.59
N TRP A 407 2.92 -15.44 0.24
CA TRP A 407 1.88 -14.99 1.17
C TRP A 407 2.43 -14.09 2.28
N ALA A 408 3.62 -14.39 2.74
CA ALA A 408 4.25 -13.68 3.84
C ALA A 408 5.76 -13.53 3.61
N PHE A 409 6.34 -12.61 4.35
CA PHE A 409 7.74 -12.26 4.29
C PHE A 409 8.35 -12.26 5.70
N VAL A 410 9.29 -13.15 5.95
CA VAL A 410 10.04 -13.18 7.20
C VAL A 410 11.04 -12.05 7.23
N VAL A 411 10.98 -11.23 8.25
CA VAL A 411 11.72 -9.95 8.30
C VAL A 411 12.88 -9.94 9.26
N ASP A 412 13.00 -10.95 10.08
CA ASP A 412 14.10 -11.06 11.03
C ASP A 412 15.26 -11.83 10.41
N PRO A 413 16.37 -11.14 10.05
CA PRO A 413 17.51 -11.80 9.43
C PRO A 413 18.29 -12.67 10.41
N TYR A 414 18.02 -12.58 11.71
CA TYR A 414 18.72 -13.32 12.75
C TYR A 414 17.94 -14.55 13.23
N LEU A 415 16.77 -14.78 12.65
CA LEU A 415 15.86 -15.78 13.16
C LEU A 415 15.87 -17.04 12.30
N GLU A 416 16.06 -18.17 12.94
CA GLU A 416 15.66 -19.45 12.38
C GLU A 416 14.18 -19.67 12.68
N VAL A 417 13.41 -19.81 11.62
CA VAL A 417 11.99 -20.15 11.70
C VAL A 417 11.86 -21.64 11.50
N GLU A 418 11.43 -22.34 12.51
CA GLU A 418 11.08 -23.75 12.42
C GLU A 418 9.57 -23.87 12.31
N GLN A 419 9.12 -24.65 11.36
CA GLN A 419 7.70 -24.82 11.16
C GLN A 419 7.04 -25.50 12.34
N ALA A 420 6.00 -24.88 12.88
CA ALA A 420 5.27 -25.40 14.03
C ALA A 420 4.36 -26.60 13.71
N CYS A 421 4.28 -27.02 12.46
CA CYS A 421 3.32 -28.00 12.02
C CYS A 421 3.90 -29.39 11.85
N SER A 422 3.20 -30.37 12.40
CA SER A 422 3.48 -31.77 12.14
C SER A 422 3.09 -32.15 10.72
N ALA A 423 4.05 -32.69 9.95
CA ALA A 423 3.80 -33.21 8.61
C ALA A 423 2.73 -34.32 8.54
N ASP A 424 2.36 -34.88 9.70
CA ASP A 424 1.43 -35.99 9.80
C ASP A 424 -0.04 -35.60 9.84
N LYS A 425 -0.36 -34.31 9.95
CA LYS A 425 -1.74 -33.84 9.92
C LYS A 425 -2.19 -33.66 8.48
N LYS A 426 -2.99 -34.59 8.00
CA LYS A 426 -3.77 -34.37 6.78
C LYS A 426 -4.91 -33.42 7.10
N TYR A 427 -4.94 -32.29 6.37
CA TYR A 427 -6.02 -31.34 6.49
C TYR A 427 -7.09 -31.61 5.46
N ASP A 428 -8.32 -31.58 5.94
CA ASP A 428 -9.48 -31.58 5.07
C ASP A 428 -9.74 -30.14 4.60
N PHE A 429 -9.21 -29.84 3.43
CA PHE A 429 -9.43 -28.56 2.77
C PHE A 429 -10.85 -28.42 2.17
N SER A 430 -11.72 -29.38 2.37
CA SER A 430 -13.12 -29.29 1.92
C SER A 430 -13.94 -28.34 2.81
N ASP A 431 -13.54 -28.15 4.06
CA ASP A 431 -14.14 -27.18 4.98
C ASP A 431 -13.25 -25.94 5.14
N LEU A 432 -13.37 -25.02 4.20
CA LEU A 432 -12.69 -23.72 4.18
C LEU A 432 -13.57 -22.65 4.82
N SER A 433 -14.41 -23.03 5.78
CA SER A 433 -15.19 -22.06 6.51
C SER A 433 -14.26 -21.15 7.31
N PHE A 434 -14.57 -19.87 7.22
CA PHE A 434 -13.92 -18.81 7.99
C PHE A 434 -13.98 -19.16 9.49
N GLY A 435 -12.83 -19.25 10.13
CA GLY A 435 -12.73 -19.61 11.55
C GLY A 435 -12.32 -21.06 11.83
N ASN A 436 -12.15 -21.89 10.82
CA ASN A 436 -11.38 -23.11 11.03
C ASN A 436 -9.91 -22.72 11.25
N PRO A 437 -9.30 -23.17 12.36
CA PRO A 437 -7.87 -22.98 12.51
C PRO A 437 -7.22 -23.61 11.30
N HIS A 438 -6.52 -22.81 10.52
CA HIS A 438 -5.76 -23.28 9.39
C HIS A 438 -4.56 -24.05 9.91
N PRO A 439 -4.67 -25.33 10.04
CA PRO A 439 -3.63 -26.08 10.61
C PRO A 439 -2.56 -26.19 9.55
N CYS A 440 -1.37 -25.75 9.86
CA CYS A 440 -0.21 -25.99 9.01
C CYS A 440 -0.35 -25.61 7.56
N LEU A 441 -0.60 -24.38 7.38
CA LEU A 441 -0.53 -23.77 6.07
C LEU A 441 0.91 -23.69 5.53
N TYR A 442 1.90 -24.21 6.21
CA TYR A 442 3.30 -23.98 5.90
C TYR A 442 4.04 -25.29 5.64
N ASP A 443 5.02 -25.20 4.79
CA ASP A 443 5.97 -26.28 4.54
C ASP A 443 6.77 -26.58 5.81
N THR A 444 7.00 -27.85 6.12
CA THR A 444 7.78 -28.30 7.27
C THR A 444 9.27 -28.02 7.17
N ARG A 445 9.70 -27.16 6.23
CA ARG A 445 11.09 -26.78 6.11
C ARG A 445 11.48 -25.74 7.14
N LYS A 446 12.67 -25.88 7.66
CA LYS A 446 13.31 -24.89 8.49
C LYS A 446 13.78 -23.72 7.61
N PHE A 447 13.43 -22.50 8.02
CA PHE A 447 13.93 -21.29 7.40
C PHE A 447 15.16 -20.83 8.13
N THR A 448 16.24 -20.61 7.41
CA THR A 448 17.49 -20.09 7.95
C THR A 448 17.55 -18.57 7.87
N ILE A 449 18.48 -18.00 8.58
CA ILE A 449 18.81 -16.57 8.49
C ILE A 449 19.01 -16.16 7.03
N GLY A 450 18.30 -15.11 6.59
CA GLY A 450 18.36 -14.62 5.22
C GLY A 450 17.34 -15.21 4.26
N GLU A 451 16.61 -16.25 4.63
CA GLU A 451 15.43 -16.68 3.91
C GLU A 451 14.26 -15.77 4.25
N GLN A 452 13.75 -15.06 3.25
CA GLN A 452 12.80 -13.98 3.46
C GLN A 452 11.36 -14.37 3.22
N TYR A 453 11.12 -15.55 2.67
CA TYR A 453 9.80 -15.96 2.23
C TYR A 453 9.34 -17.22 2.94
N VAL A 454 8.14 -17.16 3.44
CA VAL A 454 7.40 -18.33 3.85
C VAL A 454 6.70 -18.87 2.62
N ASN A 455 6.91 -20.13 2.32
CA ASN A 455 6.19 -20.76 1.24
C ASN A 455 4.70 -20.76 1.56
N MET A 456 3.94 -20.29 0.60
CA MET A 456 2.50 -20.44 0.67
C MET A 456 2.16 -21.92 0.62
N ILE A 457 1.06 -22.28 1.23
CA ILE A 457 0.56 -23.64 1.14
C ILE A 457 0.03 -23.82 -0.26
N SER A 458 0.77 -24.62 -1.01
CA SER A 458 0.46 -24.87 -2.41
C SER A 458 -0.98 -25.32 -2.62
N ASP A 459 -1.50 -26.16 -1.74
CA ASP A 459 -2.83 -26.74 -1.89
C ASP A 459 -3.94 -25.73 -1.60
N TRP A 460 -3.77 -24.88 -0.62
CA TRP A 460 -4.75 -23.85 -0.31
C TRP A 460 -4.82 -22.78 -1.39
N GLN A 461 -3.69 -22.36 -1.92
CA GLN A 461 -3.60 -21.45 -3.06
C GLN A 461 -4.23 -22.01 -4.32
N THR A 462 -3.92 -23.27 -4.65
CA THR A 462 -4.47 -23.94 -5.84
C THR A 462 -5.96 -24.18 -5.72
N VAL A 463 -6.46 -24.47 -4.53
CA VAL A 463 -7.88 -24.74 -4.31
C VAL A 463 -8.69 -23.44 -4.23
N ASN A 464 -8.16 -22.38 -3.62
CA ASN A 464 -8.92 -21.17 -3.31
C ASN A 464 -8.41 -19.90 -3.97
N SER A 465 -7.28 -19.94 -4.65
CA SER A 465 -6.66 -18.74 -5.24
C SER A 465 -6.37 -17.67 -4.18
N GLN A 466 -5.91 -18.06 -3.04
CA GLN A 466 -5.79 -17.18 -1.85
C GLN A 466 -4.61 -16.22 -1.91
N ASP A 467 -3.68 -16.44 -2.78
CA ASP A 467 -2.72 -15.42 -3.22
C ASP A 467 -3.39 -14.16 -3.74
N ASN A 468 -4.70 -14.21 -4.02
CA ASN A 468 -5.49 -13.04 -4.37
C ASN A 468 -5.49 -11.99 -3.27
N ASP A 469 -5.44 -12.36 -2.00
CA ASP A 469 -5.34 -11.40 -0.90
C ASP A 469 -4.06 -10.56 -1.01
N VAL A 470 -2.99 -11.18 -1.48
CA VAL A 470 -1.74 -10.48 -1.76
C VAL A 470 -1.89 -9.50 -2.92
N HIS A 471 -2.74 -9.81 -3.90
CA HIS A 471 -2.99 -8.93 -5.04
C HIS A 471 -3.68 -7.62 -4.67
N GLU A 472 -4.34 -7.54 -3.54
CA GLU A 472 -4.99 -6.32 -3.07
C GLU A 472 -3.99 -5.17 -2.84
N VAL A 473 -2.76 -5.46 -2.42
CA VAL A 473 -1.71 -4.45 -2.25
C VAL A 473 -1.42 -3.70 -3.55
N PHE A 474 -1.58 -4.36 -4.70
CA PHE A 474 -1.27 -3.75 -5.98
C PHE A 474 -2.27 -2.65 -6.37
N LYS A 475 -3.50 -2.69 -5.85
CA LYS A 475 -4.43 -1.56 -5.97
C LYS A 475 -3.82 -0.32 -5.30
N CYS A 476 -3.31 -0.49 -4.10
CA CYS A 476 -2.69 0.60 -3.35
C CYS A 476 -1.40 1.10 -4.01
N MET A 477 -0.57 0.19 -4.49
CA MET A 477 0.71 0.51 -5.14
C MET A 477 0.51 1.23 -6.47
N GLY A 478 -0.45 0.82 -7.27
CA GLY A 478 -0.68 1.37 -8.61
C GLY A 478 -0.97 2.85 -8.57
N GLU A 479 -1.85 3.27 -7.69
CA GLU A 479 -2.24 4.67 -7.56
C GLU A 479 -1.13 5.54 -6.93
N THR A 480 -0.22 4.95 -6.17
CA THR A 480 0.78 5.68 -5.39
C THR A 480 2.11 5.83 -6.12
N VAL A 481 2.64 4.72 -6.63
CA VAL A 481 4.05 4.67 -7.03
C VAL A 481 4.26 4.48 -8.53
N LEU A 482 3.27 3.93 -9.24
CA LEU A 482 3.48 3.55 -10.64
C LEU A 482 3.41 4.74 -11.59
N THR A 483 2.56 5.72 -11.31
CA THR A 483 2.34 6.86 -12.20
C THR A 483 2.83 8.20 -11.65
N ASN A 484 3.29 8.24 -10.41
CA ASN A 484 3.57 9.48 -9.68
C ASN A 484 5.04 9.66 -9.32
N ALA A 485 5.57 10.84 -9.60
CA ALA A 485 6.81 11.35 -9.04
C ALA A 485 6.52 12.49 -8.06
N PHE A 486 7.43 12.70 -7.11
CA PHE A 486 7.29 13.73 -6.07
C PHE A 486 8.57 14.55 -5.95
N LEU A 487 8.39 15.88 -5.86
CA LEU A 487 9.46 16.83 -5.58
C LEU A 487 9.10 17.67 -4.36
N ILE A 488 9.90 17.57 -3.31
CA ILE A 488 9.68 18.19 -2.01
C ILE A 488 10.84 19.12 -1.68
N GLU A 489 10.56 20.36 -1.30
CA GLU A 489 11.53 21.30 -0.74
C GLU A 489 11.47 21.23 0.78
N ARG A 490 12.57 20.79 1.41
CA ARG A 490 12.71 20.69 2.86
C ARG A 490 12.91 22.05 3.54
N GLU A 491 12.86 22.08 4.86
CA GLU A 491 13.06 23.31 5.65
C GLU A 491 14.43 23.94 5.45
N ASN A 492 15.45 23.13 5.26
CA ASN A 492 16.82 23.57 5.00
C ASN A 492 17.06 24.03 3.54
N GLY A 493 16.02 24.01 2.67
CA GLY A 493 16.11 24.37 1.25
C GLY A 493 16.65 23.27 0.33
N GLU A 494 16.90 22.08 0.86
CA GLU A 494 17.24 20.91 0.05
C GLU A 494 15.98 20.34 -0.62
N TYR A 495 16.18 19.77 -1.82
CA TYR A 495 15.12 19.04 -2.51
C TYR A 495 15.21 17.54 -2.25
N ARG A 496 14.08 16.93 -1.95
CA ARG A 496 13.89 15.50 -1.92
C ARG A 496 13.05 15.07 -3.12
N SER A 497 13.48 14.05 -3.81
CA SER A 497 12.71 13.46 -4.91
C SER A 497 12.35 12.02 -4.61
N TYR A 498 11.22 11.57 -5.16
CA TYR A 498 10.74 10.20 -5.12
C TYR A 498 10.27 9.81 -6.51
N ASN A 499 10.61 8.60 -6.96
CA ASN A 499 10.32 8.07 -8.28
C ASN A 499 10.88 8.94 -9.43
N CYS A 500 11.84 9.80 -9.13
CA CYS A 500 12.51 10.66 -10.10
C CYS A 500 13.87 11.12 -9.58
N LYS A 501 14.73 11.48 -10.52
CA LYS A 501 15.99 12.19 -10.26
C LYS A 501 15.83 13.65 -10.61
N ILE A 502 16.59 14.50 -9.94
CA ILE A 502 16.62 15.93 -10.23
C ILE A 502 17.99 16.39 -10.68
N LYS A 503 17.99 17.32 -11.64
CA LYS A 503 19.20 18.00 -12.10
C LYS A 503 18.95 19.51 -12.11
N LYS A 504 19.81 20.26 -11.42
CA LYS A 504 19.75 21.73 -11.44
C LYS A 504 20.46 22.26 -12.66
N VAL A 505 19.77 23.08 -13.46
CA VAL A 505 20.33 23.73 -14.63
C VAL A 505 20.04 25.25 -14.52
N GLY A 506 20.98 25.98 -13.92
CA GLY A 506 20.77 27.40 -13.62
C GLY A 506 19.62 27.60 -12.60
N LYS A 507 18.57 28.33 -13.01
CA LYS A 507 17.37 28.59 -12.18
C LYS A 507 16.26 27.53 -12.38
N LYS A 508 16.50 26.54 -13.22
CA LYS A 508 15.55 25.48 -13.57
C LYS A 508 15.93 24.19 -12.90
N ILE A 509 14.94 23.41 -12.54
CA ILE A 509 15.08 22.03 -12.05
C ILE A 509 14.51 21.10 -13.12
N GLU A 510 15.35 20.26 -13.66
CA GLU A 510 14.97 19.16 -14.54
C GLU A 510 14.61 17.95 -13.65
N VAL A 511 13.39 17.45 -13.81
CA VAL A 511 12.87 16.28 -13.11
C VAL A 511 12.79 15.13 -14.12
N ILE A 512 13.54 14.08 -13.85
CA ILE A 512 13.69 12.91 -14.73
C ILE A 512 13.01 11.73 -14.03
N PRO A 513 11.86 11.24 -14.52
CA PRO A 513 11.20 10.07 -13.96
C PRO A 513 12.10 8.84 -13.98
N ASP A 514 11.97 7.99 -12.95
CA ASP A 514 12.74 6.73 -12.88
C ASP A 514 12.19 5.68 -13.85
N GLU A 515 10.87 5.72 -14.15
CA GLU A 515 10.16 4.78 -15.03
C GLU A 515 9.25 5.50 -16.02
N LYS A 516 8.99 4.87 -17.17
CA LYS A 516 8.17 5.45 -18.26
C LYS A 516 6.72 5.74 -17.86
N GLN A 517 6.17 4.93 -16.97
CA GLN A 517 4.78 5.02 -16.53
C GLN A 517 4.54 6.23 -15.63
N ILE A 518 5.58 6.81 -15.08
CA ILE A 518 5.48 7.99 -14.24
C ILE A 518 5.14 9.20 -15.11
N THR A 519 3.89 9.59 -15.12
CA THR A 519 3.34 10.66 -15.96
C THR A 519 2.90 11.89 -15.18
N HIS A 520 2.82 11.79 -13.87
CA HIS A 520 2.39 12.88 -13.00
C HIS A 520 3.51 13.33 -12.06
N LEU A 521 3.66 14.63 -11.90
CA LEU A 521 4.58 15.23 -10.94
C LEU A 521 3.81 16.00 -9.88
N HIS A 522 3.85 15.49 -8.65
CA HIS A 522 3.39 16.21 -7.48
C HIS A 522 4.52 17.05 -6.89
N ILE A 523 4.23 18.31 -6.57
CA ILE A 523 5.19 19.22 -5.94
C ILE A 523 4.73 19.61 -4.55
N ASN A 524 5.73 19.81 -3.66
CA ASN A 524 5.56 20.44 -2.36
C ASN A 524 6.77 21.37 -2.16
N LEU A 525 6.61 22.64 -2.53
CA LEU A 525 7.69 23.63 -2.63
C LEU A 525 7.38 24.84 -1.78
N LYS A 526 8.42 25.49 -1.28
CA LYS A 526 8.33 26.72 -0.51
C LYS A 526 8.43 27.96 -1.39
N LYS A 527 9.16 27.85 -2.50
CA LYS A 527 9.46 28.96 -3.40
C LYS A 527 9.09 28.62 -4.83
N PRO A 528 8.60 29.61 -5.59
CA PRO A 528 8.39 29.43 -7.02
C PRO A 528 9.68 29.06 -7.75
N CYS A 529 9.57 28.15 -8.71
CA CYS A 529 10.68 27.77 -9.59
C CYS A 529 10.15 27.38 -10.98
N VAL A 530 11.07 27.14 -11.91
CA VAL A 530 10.74 26.56 -13.21
C VAL A 530 11.15 25.09 -13.19
N LEU A 531 10.18 24.24 -13.51
CA LEU A 531 10.40 22.79 -13.59
C LEU A 531 10.31 22.31 -15.05
N SER A 532 11.12 21.35 -15.37
CA SER A 532 11.01 20.58 -16.61
C SER A 532 10.75 19.12 -16.28
N PHE A 533 9.73 18.54 -16.87
CA PHE A 533 9.30 17.17 -16.66
C PHE A 533 8.89 16.57 -18.02
N GLN A 534 9.52 15.47 -18.42
CA GLN A 534 9.25 14.80 -19.70
C GLN A 534 9.28 15.76 -20.92
N GLY A 535 10.26 16.67 -20.96
CA GLY A 535 10.43 17.62 -22.05
C GLY A 535 9.47 18.82 -22.03
N LYS A 536 8.52 18.87 -21.09
CA LYS A 536 7.63 20.03 -20.90
C LYS A 536 8.17 20.93 -19.81
N GLU A 537 8.09 22.24 -20.00
CA GLU A 537 8.48 23.23 -19.00
C GLU A 537 7.26 23.94 -18.42
N LYS A 538 7.27 24.14 -17.13
CA LYS A 538 6.22 24.89 -16.44
C LYS A 538 6.79 25.65 -15.24
N ALA A 539 6.42 26.93 -15.13
CA ALA A 539 6.65 27.70 -13.91
C ALA A 539 5.61 27.30 -12.86
N THR A 540 6.04 27.13 -11.62
CA THR A 540 5.11 26.79 -10.53
C THR A 540 4.22 27.96 -10.13
N GLY A 541 4.65 29.22 -10.40
CA GLY A 541 3.92 30.40 -9.97
C GLY A 541 3.65 30.37 -8.46
N ASP A 542 2.41 30.60 -8.07
CA ASP A 542 1.97 30.56 -6.67
C ASP A 542 1.63 29.15 -6.18
N LEU A 543 1.67 28.14 -7.05
CA LEU A 543 1.41 26.75 -6.65
C LEU A 543 2.56 26.23 -5.80
N LYS A 544 2.29 26.04 -4.52
CA LYS A 544 3.26 25.50 -3.56
C LYS A 544 3.13 23.98 -3.43
N ARG A 545 1.91 23.47 -3.50
CA ARG A 545 1.62 22.05 -3.33
C ARG A 545 0.50 21.61 -4.28
N GLY A 546 0.69 20.48 -4.93
CA GLY A 546 -0.30 19.86 -5.82
C GLY A 546 0.33 19.24 -7.06
N TRP A 547 -0.53 18.85 -7.99
CA TRP A 547 -0.11 18.33 -9.28
C TRP A 547 0.32 19.45 -10.21
N LEU A 548 1.53 19.34 -10.75
CA LEU A 548 2.05 20.31 -11.71
C LEU A 548 1.96 19.81 -13.15
N PHE A 549 2.15 18.48 -13.37
CA PHE A 549 2.08 17.83 -14.67
C PHE A 549 1.22 16.59 -14.58
#